data_1a4749be1d6ddcf1c006a03931265eaf
#
_entry.id   1a4749be1d6ddcf1c006a03931265eaf
#
_cell.length_a   1.000
_cell.length_b   1.000
_cell.length_c   1.000
_cell.angle_alpha   90.00
_cell.angle_beta   90.00
_cell.angle_gamma   90.00
#
_symmetry.space_group_name_H-M   'P 1'
#
loop_
_entity.id
_entity.type
_entity.pdbx_description
1 polymer ?
#
loop_
_entity_poly.entity_id
_entity_poly.type
_entity_poly.pdbx_seq_one_letter_code
_entity_poly.pdbx_strand_id
1 'polypeptide(L)'
;KGKKGVKQIDMAVDGTITGEYTAEEAQPGADIVLTIDANLQKVTEDALAANMQKIRSGGFGKSYNAISESCVVMNVKTGEILAMASYPGYDPSDFIGGISNEKWNNYVNDASKPLVNKAMQTSYSPGSIFKMVTAIAGLESGVITPKTIINDTGVYTKYEKYGTRMNCWYYTDYH
;
A
#
# COMPACT_ATOMS: atom_id res chain seq x y z
N LYS A 1 21.76 10.81 -0.38
CA LYS A 1 22.29 10.50 0.96
C LYS A 1 23.51 11.36 1.21
N GLY A 2 23.55 12.09 2.32
CA GLY A 2 24.69 12.94 2.67
C GLY A 2 25.93 12.12 3.09
N LYS A 3 27.05 12.82 3.25
CA LYS A 3 28.27 12.24 3.83
C LYS A 3 28.39 12.68 5.29
N LYS A 4 28.74 11.74 6.16
CA LYS A 4 29.01 12.08 7.56
C LYS A 4 30.29 12.88 7.65
N GLY A 5 30.30 13.91 8.49
CA GLY A 5 31.55 14.57 8.89
C GLY A 5 32.36 13.69 9.83
N VAL A 6 33.64 13.97 9.94
CA VAL A 6 34.59 13.30 10.84
C VAL A 6 35.11 14.32 11.82
N LYS A 7 34.96 14.07 13.10
CA LYS A 7 35.60 14.84 14.18
C LYS A 7 36.77 14.01 14.71
N GLN A 8 37.88 14.67 14.90
CA GLN A 8 39.03 14.12 15.58
C GLN A 8 39.09 14.68 17.01
N ILE A 9 39.33 13.80 17.96
CA ILE A 9 39.39 14.12 19.37
C ILE A 9 40.80 13.83 19.86
N ASP A 10 41.46 14.84 20.40
CA ASP A 10 42.74 14.69 21.10
C ASP A 10 42.49 14.32 22.55
N MET A 11 43.12 13.26 23.01
CA MET A 11 42.98 12.77 24.39
C MET A 11 44.35 12.78 25.09
N ALA A 12 44.36 13.25 26.32
CA ALA A 12 45.50 13.08 27.21
C ALA A 12 45.67 11.64 27.68
N VAL A 13 46.83 11.28 28.24
CA VAL A 13 47.13 9.95 28.73
C VAL A 13 46.17 9.42 29.78
N ASP A 14 45.54 10.33 30.53
CA ASP A 14 44.53 10.04 31.54
C ASP A 14 43.10 9.86 30.98
N GLY A 15 42.93 9.95 29.64
CA GLY A 15 41.64 9.80 28.98
C GLY A 15 40.82 11.08 28.91
N THR A 16 41.33 12.22 29.38
CA THR A 16 40.63 13.51 29.25
C THR A 16 40.72 14.04 27.83
N ILE A 17 39.61 14.60 27.31
CA ILE A 17 39.55 15.22 25.98
C ILE A 17 40.25 16.59 26.11
N THR A 18 41.34 16.77 25.35
CA THR A 18 42.15 18.00 25.35
C THR A 18 41.88 18.88 24.12
N GLY A 19 41.33 18.33 23.10
CA GLY A 19 40.94 19.07 21.86
C GLY A 19 39.92 18.32 21.05
N GLU A 20 39.13 19.08 20.28
CA GLU A 20 38.17 18.55 19.30
C GLU A 20 38.24 19.45 18.06
N TYR A 21 38.43 18.85 16.89
CA TYR A 21 38.36 19.60 15.65
C TYR A 21 37.68 18.77 14.56
N THR A 22 37.04 19.46 13.64
CA THR A 22 36.38 18.82 12.48
C THR A 22 37.42 18.52 11.43
N ALA A 23 37.72 17.24 11.22
CA ALA A 23 38.64 16.79 10.18
C ALA A 23 37.98 16.82 8.78
N GLU A 24 36.71 16.48 8.74
CA GLU A 24 35.89 16.57 7.50
C GLU A 24 34.53 17.15 7.86
N GLU A 25 34.07 18.13 7.08
CA GLU A 25 32.72 18.70 7.23
C GLU A 25 31.66 17.72 6.73
N ALA A 26 30.53 17.68 7.44
CA ALA A 26 29.37 16.93 7.00
C ALA A 26 28.78 17.55 5.74
N GLN A 27 28.47 16.74 4.75
CA GLN A 27 27.78 17.19 3.53
C GLN A 27 26.31 16.76 3.59
N PRO A 28 25.35 17.71 3.50
CA PRO A 28 23.93 17.36 3.45
C PRO A 28 23.61 16.53 2.21
N GLY A 29 22.57 15.70 2.29
CA GLY A 29 22.03 15.00 1.14
C GLY A 29 21.24 15.95 0.24
N ALA A 30 20.84 15.44 -0.93
CA ALA A 30 19.90 16.12 -1.79
C ALA A 30 18.47 15.97 -1.27
N ASP A 31 17.63 16.98 -1.48
CA ASP A 31 16.21 16.93 -1.21
C ASP A 31 15.52 16.02 -2.25
N ILE A 32 14.44 15.37 -1.82
CA ILE A 32 13.59 14.57 -2.70
C ILE A 32 12.22 15.25 -2.75
N VAL A 33 11.81 15.65 -3.94
CA VAL A 33 10.48 16.19 -4.20
C VAL A 33 9.58 15.05 -4.69
N LEU A 34 8.49 14.80 -3.97
CA LEU A 34 7.50 13.78 -4.31
C LEU A 34 6.36 14.40 -5.12
N THR A 35 5.66 13.58 -5.89
CA THR A 35 4.41 13.95 -6.58
C THR A 35 3.19 13.90 -5.66
N ILE A 36 3.36 13.49 -4.41
CA ILE A 36 2.30 13.38 -3.42
C ILE A 36 1.74 14.76 -3.08
N ASP A 37 0.43 14.93 -3.23
CA ASP A 37 -0.30 16.06 -2.70
C ASP A 37 -0.65 15.80 -1.23
N ALA A 38 -0.15 16.64 -0.32
CA ALA A 38 -0.30 16.44 1.11
C ALA A 38 -1.78 16.45 1.58
N ASN A 39 -2.62 17.29 0.97
CA ASN A 39 -4.04 17.35 1.31
C ASN A 39 -4.78 16.11 0.82
N LEU A 40 -4.51 15.69 -0.41
CA LEU A 40 -5.10 14.48 -0.97
C LEU A 40 -4.64 13.23 -0.23
N GLN A 41 -3.37 13.17 0.18
CA GLN A 41 -2.84 12.09 1.03
C GLN A 41 -3.63 11.99 2.34
N LYS A 42 -3.79 13.12 3.05
CA LYS A 42 -4.55 13.14 4.30
C LYS A 42 -6.00 12.72 4.12
N VAL A 43 -6.68 13.24 3.12
CA VAL A 43 -8.08 12.86 2.81
C VAL A 43 -8.18 11.35 2.52
N THR A 44 -7.20 10.81 1.80
CA THR A 44 -7.14 9.38 1.49
C THR A 44 -6.96 8.53 2.75
N GLU A 45 -6.06 8.93 3.65
CA GLU A 45 -5.84 8.23 4.93
C GLU A 45 -7.08 8.26 5.83
N ASP A 46 -7.71 9.43 5.97
CA ASP A 46 -8.94 9.60 6.75
C ASP A 46 -10.10 8.76 6.17
N ALA A 47 -10.21 8.71 4.83
CA ALA A 47 -11.22 7.90 4.14
C ALA A 47 -11.01 6.39 4.35
N LEU A 48 -9.75 5.91 4.29
CA LEU A 48 -9.43 4.52 4.60
C LEU A 48 -9.82 4.16 6.04
N ALA A 49 -9.45 4.99 7.01
CA ALA A 49 -9.80 4.76 8.42
C ALA A 49 -11.31 4.69 8.63
N ALA A 50 -12.07 5.62 8.04
CA ALA A 50 -13.53 5.65 8.13
C ALA A 50 -14.18 4.44 7.44
N ASN A 51 -13.70 4.06 6.25
CA ASN A 51 -14.19 2.93 5.49
C ASN A 51 -13.95 1.61 6.24
N MET A 52 -12.76 1.43 6.80
CA MET A 52 -12.42 0.27 7.61
C MET A 52 -13.35 0.13 8.82
N GLN A 53 -13.63 1.23 9.52
CA GLN A 53 -14.57 1.23 10.63
C GLN A 53 -15.98 0.84 10.18
N LYS A 54 -16.43 1.38 9.04
CA LYS A 54 -17.74 1.06 8.47
C LYS A 54 -17.87 -0.41 8.08
N ILE A 55 -16.83 -1.01 7.49
CA ILE A 55 -16.79 -2.45 7.17
C ILE A 55 -16.91 -3.30 8.43
N ARG A 56 -16.14 -2.96 9.48
CA ARG A 56 -16.14 -3.69 10.75
C ARG A 56 -17.47 -3.60 11.50
N SER A 57 -18.13 -2.45 11.43
CA SER A 57 -19.43 -2.22 12.09
C SER A 57 -20.64 -2.76 11.30
N GLY A 58 -20.44 -3.32 10.11
CA GLY A 58 -21.55 -3.81 9.27
C GLY A 58 -22.29 -2.72 8.50
N GLY A 59 -21.69 -1.55 8.33
CA GLY A 59 -22.31 -0.43 7.62
C GLY A 59 -22.57 -0.67 6.12
N PHE A 60 -22.16 -1.82 5.59
CA PHE A 60 -22.50 -2.33 4.26
C PHE A 60 -23.40 -3.57 4.30
N GLY A 61 -24.15 -3.76 5.39
CA GLY A 61 -25.11 -4.86 5.58
C GLY A 61 -24.55 -6.02 6.41
N LYS A 62 -23.27 -6.32 6.32
CA LYS A 62 -22.60 -7.37 7.11
C LYS A 62 -21.26 -6.89 7.64
N SER A 63 -20.95 -7.25 8.90
CA SER A 63 -19.63 -6.99 9.48
C SER A 63 -18.59 -8.00 8.99
N TYR A 64 -17.38 -7.51 8.78
CA TYR A 64 -16.23 -8.31 8.39
C TYR A 64 -15.04 -8.01 9.28
N ASN A 65 -14.22 -9.00 9.55
CA ASN A 65 -12.96 -8.83 10.27
C ASN A 65 -11.87 -8.30 9.31
N ALA A 66 -12.07 -7.07 8.81
CA ALA A 66 -11.07 -6.41 7.99
C ALA A 66 -9.98 -5.84 8.89
N ILE A 67 -8.71 -6.13 8.61
CA ILE A 67 -7.57 -5.71 9.45
C ILE A 67 -6.70 -4.67 8.79
N SER A 68 -6.69 -4.58 7.45
CA SER A 68 -5.86 -3.63 6.72
C SER A 68 -6.44 -3.33 5.35
N GLU A 69 -6.12 -2.15 4.82
CA GLU A 69 -6.41 -1.77 3.44
C GLU A 69 -5.37 -0.78 2.90
N SER A 70 -5.41 -0.50 1.60
CA SER A 70 -4.56 0.50 0.97
C SER A 70 -5.28 1.18 -0.18
N CYS A 71 -4.83 2.39 -0.50
CA CYS A 71 -5.32 3.18 -1.62
C CYS A 71 -4.18 3.88 -2.32
N VAL A 72 -4.24 3.91 -3.65
CA VAL A 72 -3.33 4.68 -4.51
C VAL A 72 -4.16 5.58 -5.40
N VAL A 73 -3.84 6.86 -5.42
CA VAL A 73 -4.44 7.85 -6.33
C VAL A 73 -3.40 8.28 -7.34
N MET A 74 -3.70 8.09 -8.62
CA MET A 74 -2.79 8.35 -9.71
C MET A 74 -3.40 9.32 -10.73
N ASN A 75 -2.61 10.26 -11.22
CA ASN A 75 -2.95 11.06 -12.38
C ASN A 75 -2.81 10.20 -13.65
N VAL A 76 -3.90 9.85 -14.29
CA VAL A 76 -3.91 8.95 -15.45
C VAL A 76 -3.25 9.54 -16.71
N LYS A 77 -3.03 10.86 -16.76
CA LYS A 77 -2.38 11.52 -17.89
C LYS A 77 -0.86 11.55 -17.75
N THR A 78 -0.36 11.71 -16.53
CA THR A 78 1.08 11.89 -16.26
C THR A 78 1.71 10.64 -15.63
N GLY A 79 0.91 9.78 -15.00
CA GLY A 79 1.38 8.63 -14.22
C GLY A 79 1.86 8.99 -12.81
N GLU A 80 1.76 10.27 -12.42
CA GLU A 80 2.16 10.73 -11.08
C GLU A 80 1.27 10.14 -9.99
N ILE A 81 1.89 9.63 -8.94
CA ILE A 81 1.19 9.19 -7.74
C ILE A 81 0.91 10.42 -6.88
N LEU A 82 -0.36 10.75 -6.71
CA LEU A 82 -0.83 11.90 -5.95
C LEU A 82 -1.14 11.57 -4.49
N ALA A 83 -1.52 10.32 -4.19
CA ALA A 83 -1.63 9.80 -2.84
C ALA A 83 -1.33 8.30 -2.83
N MET A 84 -0.71 7.83 -1.74
CA MET A 84 -0.44 6.41 -1.49
C MET A 84 -0.59 6.15 0.00
N ALA A 85 -1.72 5.58 0.40
CA ALA A 85 -2.07 5.35 1.79
C ALA A 85 -2.19 3.88 2.12
N SER A 86 -1.79 3.52 3.34
CA SER A 86 -1.92 2.19 3.93
C SER A 86 -2.56 2.32 5.30
N TYR A 87 -3.55 1.48 5.61
CA TYR A 87 -4.22 1.48 6.90
C TYR A 87 -4.18 0.09 7.56
N PRO A 88 -3.94 0.01 8.87
CA PRO A 88 -3.36 1.09 9.67
C PRO A 88 -1.90 1.38 9.25
N GLY A 89 -1.49 2.61 9.48
CA GLY A 89 -0.11 3.06 9.33
C GLY A 89 0.60 3.19 10.67
N TYR A 90 1.73 3.86 10.67
CA TYR A 90 2.51 4.20 11.86
C TYR A 90 2.82 5.70 11.88
N ASP A 91 3.18 6.22 13.04
CA ASP A 91 3.63 7.61 13.16
C ASP A 91 5.14 7.71 12.90
N PRO A 92 5.58 8.35 11.80
CA PRO A 92 6.99 8.50 11.51
C PRO A 92 7.77 9.28 12.61
N SER A 93 7.08 10.13 13.38
CA SER A 93 7.70 10.88 14.46
C SER A 93 8.23 10.00 15.59
N ASP A 94 7.68 8.79 15.74
CA ASP A 94 8.14 7.81 16.73
C ASP A 94 9.59 7.33 16.49
N PHE A 95 10.12 7.57 15.29
CA PHE A 95 11.48 7.20 14.90
C PHE A 95 12.50 8.34 15.03
N ILE A 96 12.04 9.57 15.34
CA ILE A 96 12.91 10.72 15.50
C ILE A 96 13.71 10.57 16.79
N GLY A 97 15.04 10.54 16.66
CA GLY A 97 15.95 10.33 17.81
C GLY A 97 16.02 8.88 18.33
N GLY A 98 15.34 7.96 17.67
CA GLY A 98 15.25 6.54 18.02
C GLY A 98 13.88 6.15 18.56
N ILE A 99 13.46 4.93 18.28
CA ILE A 99 12.20 4.36 18.77
C ILE A 99 12.43 3.56 20.06
N SER A 100 11.51 3.65 21.03
CA SER A 100 11.56 2.81 22.22
C SER A 100 11.31 1.34 21.90
N ASN A 101 11.88 0.42 22.69
CA ASN A 101 11.64 -1.02 22.52
C ASN A 101 10.16 -1.41 22.61
N GLU A 102 9.42 -0.73 23.46
CA GLU A 102 7.97 -0.97 23.62
C GLU A 102 7.20 -0.62 22.35
N LYS A 103 7.38 0.60 21.82
CA LYS A 103 6.73 1.03 20.57
C LYS A 103 7.15 0.16 19.38
N TRP A 104 8.44 -0.18 19.28
CA TRP A 104 8.93 -1.08 18.25
C TRP A 104 8.24 -2.43 18.29
N ASN A 105 8.17 -3.05 19.48
CA ASN A 105 7.53 -4.34 19.67
C ASN A 105 6.03 -4.28 19.35
N ASN A 106 5.35 -3.19 19.69
CA ASN A 106 3.94 -2.98 19.35
C ASN A 106 3.76 -2.98 17.82
N TYR A 107 4.57 -2.23 17.08
CA TYR A 107 4.49 -2.21 15.60
C TYR A 107 4.83 -3.56 14.94
N VAL A 108 5.87 -4.25 15.42
CA VAL A 108 6.33 -5.50 14.79
C VAL A 108 5.38 -6.66 15.06
N ASN A 109 4.77 -6.71 16.25
CA ASN A 109 3.86 -7.79 16.64
C ASN A 109 2.40 -7.51 16.26
N ASP A 110 2.06 -6.35 15.74
CA ASP A 110 0.71 -6.02 15.28
C ASP A 110 0.34 -6.85 14.05
N ALA A 111 -0.75 -7.61 14.16
CA ALA A 111 -1.27 -8.46 13.07
C ALA A 111 -1.62 -7.67 11.79
N SER A 112 -1.94 -6.38 11.92
CA SER A 112 -2.22 -5.48 10.80
C SER A 112 -0.97 -5.01 10.06
N LYS A 113 0.23 -5.28 10.63
CA LYS A 113 1.55 -4.93 10.06
C LYS A 113 1.65 -3.45 9.64
N PRO A 114 1.54 -2.49 10.57
CA PRO A 114 1.49 -1.08 10.24
C PRO A 114 2.76 -0.54 9.55
N LEU A 115 3.92 -1.16 9.78
CA LEU A 115 5.20 -0.80 9.13
C LEU A 115 5.29 -1.20 7.66
N VAL A 116 4.37 -2.04 7.16
CA VAL A 116 4.36 -2.51 5.78
C VAL A 116 3.57 -1.54 4.90
N ASN A 117 4.19 -1.03 3.84
CA ASN A 117 3.47 -0.31 2.80
C ASN A 117 2.62 -1.29 1.99
N LYS A 118 1.33 -1.38 2.31
CA LYS A 118 0.43 -2.38 1.75
C LYS A 118 0.12 -2.15 0.27
N ALA A 119 0.24 -0.92 -0.20
CA ALA A 119 0.06 -0.59 -1.62
C ALA A 119 1.19 -1.15 -2.49
N MET A 120 2.41 -1.32 -1.93
CA MET A 120 3.59 -1.75 -2.68
C MET A 120 4.08 -3.15 -2.31
N GLN A 121 3.90 -3.58 -1.06
CA GLN A 121 4.55 -4.77 -0.51
C GLN A 121 3.58 -5.92 -0.23
N THR A 122 2.28 -5.74 -0.52
CA THR A 122 1.27 -6.76 -0.27
C THR A 122 0.60 -7.16 -1.58
N SER A 123 0.37 -8.46 -1.75
CA SER A 123 -0.40 -9.00 -2.88
C SER A 123 -1.82 -9.32 -2.43
N TYR A 124 -2.78 -8.83 -3.19
CA TYR A 124 -4.21 -9.10 -2.98
C TYR A 124 -4.80 -9.78 -4.22
N SER A 125 -5.81 -10.61 -4.01
CA SER A 125 -6.60 -11.12 -5.12
C SER A 125 -7.40 -9.96 -5.73
N PRO A 126 -7.22 -9.64 -7.03
CA PRO A 126 -7.82 -8.45 -7.63
C PRO A 126 -9.34 -8.53 -7.74
N GLY A 127 -9.92 -9.73 -7.73
CA GLY A 127 -11.36 -9.91 -7.88
C GLY A 127 -11.89 -9.27 -9.17
N SER A 128 -13.05 -8.63 -9.07
CA SER A 128 -13.76 -8.04 -10.23
C SER A 128 -13.02 -6.90 -10.93
N ILE A 129 -12.06 -6.23 -10.29
CA ILE A 129 -11.27 -5.20 -10.98
C ILE A 129 -10.42 -5.78 -12.10
N PHE A 130 -10.06 -7.06 -12.05
CA PHE A 130 -9.33 -7.75 -13.11
C PHE A 130 -10.16 -7.98 -14.38
N LYS A 131 -11.50 -7.84 -14.30
CA LYS A 131 -12.38 -7.98 -15.47
C LYS A 131 -12.04 -6.98 -16.57
N MET A 132 -11.59 -5.77 -16.21
CA MET A 132 -11.17 -4.78 -17.21
C MET A 132 -9.93 -5.26 -17.98
N VAL A 133 -8.96 -5.86 -17.31
CA VAL A 133 -7.78 -6.44 -17.94
C VAL A 133 -8.19 -7.57 -18.90
N THR A 134 -9.09 -8.45 -18.47
CA THR A 134 -9.61 -9.54 -19.28
C THR A 134 -10.35 -9.01 -20.52
N ALA A 135 -11.18 -7.98 -20.38
CA ALA A 135 -11.90 -7.36 -21.48
C ALA A 135 -10.96 -6.73 -22.52
N ILE A 136 -9.96 -5.97 -22.05
CA ILE A 136 -8.93 -5.36 -22.91
C ILE A 136 -8.17 -6.47 -23.67
N ALA A 137 -7.71 -7.50 -22.97
CA ALA A 137 -7.01 -8.62 -23.60
C ALA A 137 -7.87 -9.32 -24.68
N GLY A 138 -9.18 -9.51 -24.42
CA GLY A 138 -10.10 -10.07 -25.39
C GLY A 138 -10.29 -9.20 -26.64
N LEU A 139 -10.39 -7.88 -26.45
CA LEU A 139 -10.51 -6.91 -27.56
C LEU A 139 -9.21 -6.82 -28.38
N GLU A 140 -8.07 -6.67 -27.73
CA GLU A 140 -6.75 -6.56 -28.37
C GLU A 140 -6.36 -7.83 -29.14
N SER A 141 -6.73 -9.01 -28.61
CA SER A 141 -6.49 -10.28 -29.30
C SER A 141 -7.49 -10.59 -30.41
N GLY A 142 -8.54 -9.77 -30.59
CA GLY A 142 -9.58 -9.96 -31.55
C GLY A 142 -10.54 -11.13 -31.26
N VAL A 143 -10.44 -11.75 -30.08
CA VAL A 143 -11.34 -12.85 -29.66
C VAL A 143 -12.75 -12.34 -29.41
N ILE A 144 -12.90 -11.11 -29.00
CA ILE A 144 -14.17 -10.39 -28.85
C ILE A 144 -14.11 -9.03 -29.53
N THR A 145 -15.26 -8.49 -29.85
CA THR A 145 -15.47 -7.13 -30.35
C THR A 145 -16.50 -6.43 -29.48
N PRO A 146 -16.65 -5.10 -29.55
CA PRO A 146 -17.72 -4.39 -28.82
C PRO A 146 -19.14 -4.85 -29.17
N LYS A 147 -19.31 -5.61 -30.26
CA LYS A 147 -20.60 -6.16 -30.71
C LYS A 147 -20.75 -7.64 -30.39
N THR A 148 -19.77 -8.28 -29.80
CA THR A 148 -19.82 -9.70 -29.43
C THR A 148 -20.87 -9.91 -28.34
N ILE A 149 -21.84 -10.78 -28.62
CA ILE A 149 -22.88 -11.18 -27.65
C ILE A 149 -22.42 -12.49 -27.01
N ILE A 150 -22.37 -12.51 -25.66
CA ILE A 150 -22.09 -13.69 -24.86
C ILE A 150 -23.40 -14.10 -24.18
N ASN A 151 -23.88 -15.31 -24.46
CA ASN A 151 -25.07 -15.85 -23.81
C ASN A 151 -24.65 -16.51 -22.49
N ASP A 152 -25.10 -15.95 -21.37
CA ASP A 152 -24.90 -16.55 -20.05
C ASP A 152 -26.02 -17.58 -19.79
N THR A 153 -25.64 -18.84 -19.64
CA THR A 153 -26.53 -19.96 -19.32
C THR A 153 -26.57 -20.31 -17.85
N GLY A 154 -26.01 -19.46 -17.02
CA GLY A 154 -25.93 -19.63 -15.54
C GLY A 154 -24.77 -20.49 -15.07
N VAL A 155 -24.18 -21.30 -15.94
CA VAL A 155 -23.06 -22.18 -15.59
C VAL A 155 -22.06 -22.25 -16.74
N TYR A 156 -20.79 -22.06 -16.40
CA TYR A 156 -19.69 -22.27 -17.32
C TYR A 156 -19.04 -23.63 -17.07
N THR A 157 -19.24 -24.57 -17.99
CA THR A 157 -18.89 -25.99 -17.83
C THR A 157 -17.64 -26.44 -18.59
N LYS A 158 -16.99 -25.53 -19.35
CA LYS A 158 -15.84 -25.90 -20.23
C LYS A 158 -14.71 -26.62 -19.47
N TYR A 159 -14.51 -26.29 -18.20
CA TYR A 159 -13.48 -26.90 -17.39
C TYR A 159 -14.00 -27.89 -16.34
N GLU A 160 -15.27 -28.28 -16.42
CA GLU A 160 -15.89 -29.22 -15.47
C GLU A 160 -15.18 -30.57 -15.42
N LYS A 161 -14.66 -31.03 -16.57
CA LYS A 161 -13.83 -32.24 -16.66
C LYS A 161 -12.53 -32.21 -15.86
N TYR A 162 -12.10 -31.01 -15.46
CA TYR A 162 -10.93 -30.77 -14.59
C TYR A 162 -11.33 -30.44 -13.13
N GLY A 163 -12.59 -30.68 -12.77
CA GLY A 163 -13.11 -30.41 -11.43
C GLY A 163 -13.51 -28.96 -11.17
N THR A 164 -13.53 -28.11 -12.20
CA THR A 164 -13.88 -26.70 -12.05
C THR A 164 -15.23 -26.40 -12.70
N ARG A 165 -16.20 -26.05 -11.86
CA ARG A 165 -17.52 -25.56 -12.28
C ARG A 165 -17.70 -24.13 -11.81
N MET A 166 -18.01 -23.21 -12.72
CA MET A 166 -18.20 -21.80 -12.41
C MET A 166 -19.67 -21.43 -12.58
N ASN A 167 -20.35 -21.10 -11.50
CA ASN A 167 -21.71 -20.65 -11.51
C ASN A 167 -21.76 -19.11 -11.61
N CYS A 168 -22.69 -18.61 -12.42
CA CYS A 168 -23.02 -17.19 -12.44
C CYS A 168 -23.89 -16.87 -11.23
N TRP A 169 -23.35 -16.09 -10.30
CA TRP A 169 -24.08 -15.70 -9.09
C TRP A 169 -25.33 -14.85 -9.38
N TYR A 170 -25.30 -14.11 -10.48
CA TYR A 170 -26.39 -13.24 -10.90
C TYR A 170 -27.56 -14.01 -11.53
N TYR A 171 -27.27 -15.13 -12.20
CA TYR A 171 -28.26 -15.90 -12.93
C TYR A 171 -29.34 -16.50 -12.01
N THR A 172 -28.96 -17.01 -10.84
CA THR A 172 -29.89 -17.62 -9.88
C THR A 172 -30.76 -16.61 -9.16
N ASP A 173 -30.33 -15.35 -9.07
CA ASP A 173 -31.04 -14.31 -8.31
C ASP A 173 -31.98 -13.48 -9.21
N TYR A 174 -31.78 -13.47 -10.54
CA TYR A 174 -32.45 -12.57 -11.47
C TYR A 174 -33.04 -13.25 -12.73
N HIS A 175 -32.90 -14.56 -12.84
CA HIS A 175 -33.46 -15.42 -13.86
C HIS A 175 -34.12 -16.65 -13.24
#